data_e69a3a4710f1a4b693a10732b9466982
#
_entry.id   e69a3a4710f1a4b693a10732b9466982
#
_cell.length_a   1.000
_cell.length_b   1.000
_cell.length_c   1.000
_cell.angle_alpha   90.00
_cell.angle_beta   90.00
_cell.angle_gamma   90.00
#
_symmetry.space_group_name_H-M   'P 1'
#
loop_
_entity.id
_entity.type
_entity.pdbx_description
1 polymer ?
#
loop_
_entity_poly.entity_id
_entity_poly.type
_entity_poly.pdbx_seq_one_letter_code
_entity_poly.pdbx_strand_id
1 'polypeptide(L)'
;KEAFNRSSTLYIPDGKVPMLPKSISDGQASLSPPEYKSCVSLKLDTRTDGCLENGTFEITRIRVDRSLSYHKVDKLLNDNNHELSSILKKVSKITKISKEKRLAKRALIVDRNEMKISTSEDGKVEVQTFAVNSASRDMIAELMIIYNYHVAEFCYKNQIPAAYRTQEQPQIERAYGIVGDPLAWYLTSRHLKKARISMRPETHSGLGLNKYTQASSPIRRYSDLKLQRQLVHYLKTGRPKF
;
A
#
# COMPACT_ATOMS: atom_id res chain seq x y z
N LYS A 1 -4.21 14.15 19.93
CA LYS A 1 -3.41 15.38 19.78
C LYS A 1 -1.98 15.06 19.33
N GLU A 2 -1.26 14.17 20.02
CA GLU A 2 0.13 13.81 19.71
C GLU A 2 0.32 13.16 18.33
N ALA A 3 -0.53 12.20 17.94
CA ALA A 3 -0.51 11.61 16.61
C ALA A 3 -0.69 12.64 15.47
N PHE A 4 -1.47 13.69 15.72
CA PHE A 4 -1.63 14.82 14.80
C PHE A 4 -0.32 15.62 14.69
N ASN A 5 0.30 15.96 15.83
CA ASN A 5 1.55 16.71 15.85
C ASN A 5 2.71 15.95 15.19
N ARG A 6 2.78 14.63 15.40
CA ARG A 6 3.79 13.76 14.77
C ARG A 6 3.52 13.49 13.29
N SER A 7 2.27 13.51 12.85
CA SER A 7 1.80 13.23 11.49
C SER A 7 2.15 11.84 10.96
N SER A 8 3.31 11.28 11.28
CA SER A 8 3.75 9.94 10.87
C SER A 8 4.74 9.32 11.85
N THR A 9 4.93 8.01 11.76
CA THR A 9 6.06 7.32 12.40
C THR A 9 7.35 7.73 11.69
N LEU A 10 8.35 8.12 12.46
CA LEU A 10 9.68 8.42 11.98
C LEU A 10 10.56 7.15 12.10
N TYR A 11 11.18 6.75 11.00
CA TYR A 11 12.14 5.65 10.94
C TYR A 11 13.53 6.22 10.88
N ILE A 12 14.36 5.82 11.81
CA ILE A 12 15.77 6.22 11.92
C ILE A 12 16.66 4.97 11.89
N PRO A 13 17.95 5.05 11.58
CA PRO A 13 18.84 3.89 11.51
C PRO A 13 18.77 3.01 12.77
N ASP A 14 18.69 3.63 13.95
CA ASP A 14 18.71 2.97 15.26
C ASP A 14 17.33 2.58 15.77
N GLY A 15 16.25 2.79 14.97
CA GLY A 15 14.92 2.41 15.42
C GLY A 15 13.77 3.19 14.79
N LYS A 16 12.70 3.32 15.57
CA LYS A 16 11.52 4.08 15.13
C LYS A 16 10.96 4.95 16.27
N VAL A 17 10.50 6.14 15.94
CA VAL A 17 9.65 6.96 16.80
C VAL A 17 8.20 6.78 16.31
N PRO A 18 7.37 5.99 17.01
CA PRO A 18 6.04 5.67 16.53
C PRO A 18 5.10 6.88 16.62
N MET A 19 4.18 7.00 15.66
CA MET A 19 3.12 8.03 15.67
C MET A 19 2.14 7.82 16.82
N LEU A 20 1.83 6.59 17.13
CA LEU A 20 0.94 6.17 18.22
C LEU A 20 1.74 5.55 19.37
N PRO A 21 1.22 5.54 20.61
CA PRO A 21 1.85 4.80 21.71
C PRO A 21 2.12 3.34 21.33
N LYS A 22 3.23 2.77 21.80
CA LYS A 22 3.61 1.38 21.49
C LYS A 22 2.53 0.36 21.87
N SER A 23 1.79 0.58 22.96
CA SER A 23 0.66 -0.27 23.36
C SER A 23 -0.44 -0.33 22.29
N ILE A 24 -0.59 0.71 21.48
CA ILE A 24 -1.53 0.74 20.36
C ILE A 24 -0.85 0.22 19.09
N SER A 25 0.29 0.79 18.71
CA SER A 25 0.93 0.50 17.42
C SER A 25 1.44 -0.94 17.30
N ASP A 26 2.03 -1.45 18.36
CA ASP A 26 2.64 -2.78 18.40
C ASP A 26 1.71 -3.82 19.10
N GLY A 27 0.67 -3.34 19.78
CA GLY A 27 -0.30 -4.15 20.53
C GLY A 27 -1.69 -4.16 19.90
N GLN A 28 -2.60 -3.29 20.39
CA GLN A 28 -4.03 -3.34 20.09
C GLN A 28 -4.37 -3.22 18.60
N ALA A 29 -3.64 -2.36 17.86
CA ALA A 29 -3.89 -2.12 16.44
C ALA A 29 -2.99 -2.95 15.50
N SER A 30 -2.02 -3.68 16.03
CA SER A 30 -1.15 -4.57 15.23
C SER A 30 -1.91 -5.83 14.85
N LEU A 31 -1.89 -6.18 13.55
CA LEU A 31 -2.46 -7.42 13.03
C LEU A 31 -1.47 -8.57 13.25
N SER A 32 -1.16 -8.87 14.50
CA SER A 32 -0.21 -9.93 14.90
C SER A 32 -0.96 -11.15 15.43
N PRO A 33 -0.47 -12.37 15.17
CA PRO A 33 -1.02 -13.58 15.80
C PRO A 33 -0.88 -13.53 17.34
N PRO A 34 -1.72 -14.26 18.09
CA PRO A 34 -2.89 -15.02 17.67
C PRO A 34 -4.24 -14.29 17.90
N GLU A 35 -4.22 -13.02 18.24
CA GLU A 35 -5.40 -12.31 18.74
C GLU A 35 -6.37 -11.87 17.63
N TYR A 36 -7.66 -11.80 17.98
CA TYR A 36 -8.66 -11.17 17.14
C TYR A 36 -8.52 -9.65 17.14
N LYS A 37 -8.49 -9.04 15.96
CA LYS A 37 -8.38 -7.59 15.77
C LYS A 37 -9.53 -7.06 14.91
N SER A 38 -10.05 -5.89 15.29
CA SER A 38 -11.05 -5.19 14.47
C SER A 38 -10.40 -4.50 13.28
N CYS A 39 -10.98 -4.69 12.11
CA CYS A 39 -10.45 -4.18 10.84
C CYS A 39 -11.54 -3.57 9.98
N VAL A 40 -11.13 -2.72 9.05
CA VAL A 40 -11.94 -2.35 7.88
C VAL A 40 -11.47 -3.23 6.73
N SER A 41 -12.30 -4.16 6.32
CA SER A 41 -12.01 -5.11 5.26
C SER A 41 -12.66 -4.71 3.97
N LEU A 42 -11.94 -4.91 2.86
CA LEU A 42 -12.46 -4.80 1.51
C LEU A 42 -12.73 -6.21 0.98
N LYS A 43 -13.96 -6.49 0.61
CA LYS A 43 -14.36 -7.70 -0.11
C LYS A 43 -14.44 -7.36 -1.59
N LEU A 44 -13.83 -8.19 -2.42
CA LEU A 44 -13.83 -8.06 -3.87
C LEU A 44 -14.20 -9.40 -4.51
N ASP A 45 -15.04 -9.34 -5.53
CA ASP A 45 -15.29 -10.49 -6.39
C ASP A 45 -14.21 -10.55 -7.47
N THR A 46 -13.78 -11.76 -7.80
CA THR A 46 -12.79 -11.99 -8.85
C THR A 46 -13.45 -12.74 -10.00
N ARG A 47 -13.47 -12.12 -11.17
CA ARG A 47 -13.93 -12.75 -12.40
C ARG A 47 -12.96 -13.84 -12.88
N THR A 48 -13.40 -14.65 -13.82
CA THR A 48 -12.58 -15.72 -14.44
C THR A 48 -11.33 -15.17 -15.14
N ASP A 49 -11.41 -13.95 -15.68
CA ASP A 49 -10.30 -13.22 -16.29
C ASP A 49 -9.36 -12.56 -15.26
N GLY A 50 -9.61 -12.72 -13.96
CA GLY A 50 -8.85 -12.12 -12.86
C GLY A 50 -9.16 -10.65 -12.61
N CYS A 51 -10.17 -10.07 -13.26
CA CYS A 51 -10.64 -8.73 -12.95
C CYS A 51 -11.32 -8.69 -11.58
N LEU A 52 -11.10 -7.60 -10.84
CA LEU A 52 -11.73 -7.35 -9.55
C LEU A 52 -12.94 -6.45 -9.74
N GLU A 53 -14.04 -6.80 -9.11
CA GLU A 53 -15.30 -6.05 -9.16
C GLU A 53 -16.08 -6.16 -7.82
N ASN A 54 -17.21 -5.47 -7.73
CA ASN A 54 -18.15 -5.52 -6.60
C ASN A 54 -17.50 -5.25 -5.23
N GLY A 55 -16.63 -4.21 -5.17
CA GLY A 55 -15.94 -3.85 -3.94
C GLY A 55 -16.89 -3.37 -2.85
N THR A 56 -16.94 -4.09 -1.72
CA THR A 56 -17.70 -3.71 -0.53
C THR A 56 -16.78 -3.58 0.68
N PHE A 57 -17.06 -2.57 1.52
CA PHE A 57 -16.32 -2.36 2.77
C PHE A 57 -17.15 -2.81 3.96
N GLU A 58 -16.52 -3.52 4.88
CA GLU A 58 -17.15 -4.07 6.08
C GLU A 58 -16.25 -3.85 7.30
N ILE A 59 -16.88 -3.67 8.46
CA ILE A 59 -16.18 -3.73 9.75
C ILE A 59 -16.14 -5.20 10.15
N THR A 60 -14.94 -5.74 10.20
CA THR A 60 -14.73 -7.16 10.48
C THR A 60 -13.89 -7.36 11.73
N ARG A 61 -13.92 -8.58 12.23
CA ARG A 61 -13.02 -9.05 13.29
C ARG A 61 -12.22 -10.23 12.71
N ILE A 62 -10.93 -10.04 12.52
CA ILE A 62 -10.05 -11.04 11.93
C ILE A 62 -9.05 -11.58 12.96
N ARG A 63 -8.60 -12.79 12.74
CA ARG A 63 -7.45 -13.39 13.44
C ARG A 63 -6.37 -13.72 12.41
N VAL A 64 -5.17 -13.30 12.70
CA VAL A 64 -4.01 -13.66 11.88
C VAL A 64 -3.46 -14.97 12.39
N ASP A 65 -3.46 -16.00 11.57
CA ASP A 65 -2.94 -17.31 11.96
C ASP A 65 -1.42 -17.38 11.84
N ARG A 66 -0.85 -16.73 10.81
CA ARG A 66 0.59 -16.76 10.53
C ARG A 66 1.10 -15.42 10.02
N SER A 67 2.28 -15.03 10.47
CA SER A 67 3.05 -13.93 9.90
C SER A 67 4.12 -14.49 8.97
N LEU A 68 4.13 -14.06 7.72
CA LEU A 68 5.05 -14.54 6.69
C LEU A 68 6.01 -13.43 6.27
N SER A 69 7.32 -13.74 6.18
CA SER A 69 8.29 -12.84 5.58
C SER A 69 8.23 -12.91 4.04
N TYR A 70 8.65 -11.85 3.36
CA TYR A 70 8.74 -11.81 1.89
C TYR A 70 9.54 -13.01 1.34
N HIS A 71 10.71 -13.29 1.91
CA HIS A 71 11.55 -14.43 1.52
C HIS A 71 10.82 -15.78 1.65
N LYS A 72 10.03 -15.97 2.73
CA LYS A 72 9.24 -17.17 2.90
C LYS A 72 8.14 -17.29 1.85
N VAL A 73 7.45 -16.18 1.53
CA VAL A 73 6.41 -16.17 0.50
C VAL A 73 7.01 -16.42 -0.88
N ASP A 74 8.17 -15.84 -1.21
CA ASP A 74 8.84 -16.11 -2.50
C ASP A 74 9.21 -17.60 -2.65
N LYS A 75 9.66 -18.26 -1.58
CA LYS A 75 9.86 -19.72 -1.60
C LYS A 75 8.55 -20.48 -1.80
N LEU A 76 7.49 -20.11 -1.08
CA LEU A 76 6.18 -20.77 -1.18
C LEU A 76 5.53 -20.60 -2.55
N LEU A 77 5.77 -19.49 -3.24
CA LEU A 77 5.29 -19.29 -4.61
C LEU A 77 5.89 -20.29 -5.61
N ASN A 78 7.10 -20.80 -5.32
CA ASN A 78 7.79 -21.79 -6.14
C ASN A 78 7.58 -23.24 -5.65
N ASP A 79 7.02 -23.44 -4.48
CA ASP A 79 6.69 -24.74 -3.92
C ASP A 79 5.27 -25.15 -4.36
N ASN A 80 5.11 -26.38 -4.87
CA ASN A 80 3.80 -26.90 -5.29
C ASN A 80 3.09 -27.70 -4.20
N ASN A 81 3.80 -28.13 -3.16
CA ASN A 81 3.33 -29.09 -2.18
C ASN A 81 2.84 -28.47 -0.88
N HIS A 82 3.13 -27.20 -0.65
CA HIS A 82 2.72 -26.53 0.59
C HIS A 82 1.28 -26.03 0.54
N GLU A 83 0.53 -26.19 1.62
CA GLU A 83 -0.90 -25.81 1.73
C GLU A 83 -1.22 -24.36 1.31
N LEU A 84 -0.31 -23.42 1.62
CA LEU A 84 -0.49 -22.00 1.30
C LEU A 84 -0.14 -21.66 -0.16
N SER A 85 0.56 -22.52 -0.87
CA SER A 85 1.07 -22.21 -2.21
C SER A 85 -0.04 -21.95 -3.22
N SER A 86 -1.12 -22.73 -3.15
CA SER A 86 -2.28 -22.56 -4.04
C SER A 86 -2.93 -21.19 -3.88
N ILE A 87 -3.18 -20.74 -2.65
CA ILE A 87 -3.79 -19.43 -2.39
C ILE A 87 -2.83 -18.30 -2.75
N LEU A 88 -1.54 -18.40 -2.40
CA LEU A 88 -0.53 -17.39 -2.74
C LEU A 88 -0.38 -17.22 -4.26
N LYS A 89 -0.40 -18.31 -5.03
CA LYS A 89 -0.38 -18.28 -6.50
C LYS A 89 -1.62 -17.59 -7.10
N LYS A 90 -2.81 -17.85 -6.54
CA LYS A 90 -4.05 -17.16 -6.95
C LYS A 90 -3.94 -15.65 -6.70
N VAL A 91 -3.51 -15.25 -5.50
CA VAL A 91 -3.30 -13.82 -5.16
C VAL A 91 -2.25 -13.19 -6.07
N SER A 92 -1.13 -13.87 -6.32
CA SER A 92 -0.08 -13.40 -7.23
C SER A 92 -0.61 -13.22 -8.66
N LYS A 93 -1.46 -14.13 -9.16
CA LYS A 93 -2.09 -13.99 -10.49
C LYS A 93 -2.99 -12.75 -10.55
N ILE A 94 -3.84 -12.54 -9.55
CA ILE A 94 -4.75 -11.38 -9.48
C ILE A 94 -3.96 -10.08 -9.46
N THR A 95 -2.93 -9.99 -8.63
CA THR A 95 -2.12 -8.79 -8.51
C THR A 95 -1.31 -8.49 -9.77
N LYS A 96 -0.81 -9.51 -10.47
CA LYS A 96 -0.17 -9.34 -11.78
C LYS A 96 -1.13 -8.74 -12.81
N ILE A 97 -2.34 -9.27 -12.93
CA ILE A 97 -3.38 -8.76 -13.84
C ILE A 97 -3.71 -7.30 -13.51
N SER A 98 -3.86 -6.96 -12.22
CA SER A 98 -4.10 -5.58 -11.79
C SER A 98 -2.94 -4.65 -12.17
N LYS A 99 -1.69 -5.08 -11.94
CA LYS A 99 -0.48 -4.34 -12.34
C LYS A 99 -0.43 -4.12 -13.84
N GLU A 100 -0.67 -5.14 -14.65
CA GLU A 100 -0.70 -5.06 -16.12
C GLU A 100 -1.74 -4.05 -16.62
N LYS A 101 -2.94 -4.04 -16.04
CA LYS A 101 -3.97 -3.05 -16.36
C LYS A 101 -3.55 -1.61 -16.06
N ARG A 102 -2.81 -1.39 -14.97
CA ARG A 102 -2.28 -0.06 -14.63
C ARG A 102 -1.14 0.33 -15.58
N LEU A 103 -0.28 -0.61 -15.95
CA LEU A 103 0.78 -0.38 -16.94
C LEU A 103 0.21 -0.02 -18.31
N ALA A 104 -0.86 -0.68 -18.74
CA ALA A 104 -1.58 -0.32 -19.97
C ALA A 104 -2.15 1.12 -19.92
N LYS A 105 -2.39 1.66 -18.71
CA LYS A 105 -2.75 3.06 -18.46
C LYS A 105 -1.54 3.96 -18.17
N ARG A 106 -0.34 3.53 -18.60
CA ARG A 106 0.92 4.26 -18.45
C ARG A 106 1.36 4.49 -17.00
N ALA A 107 1.05 3.54 -16.09
CA ALA A 107 1.65 3.55 -14.77
C ALA A 107 3.18 3.41 -14.85
N LEU A 108 3.89 4.06 -13.92
CA LEU A 108 5.34 3.97 -13.84
C LEU A 108 5.76 2.75 -13.02
N ILE A 109 6.76 2.03 -13.51
CA ILE A 109 7.48 1.06 -12.69
C ILE A 109 8.67 1.78 -12.07
N VAL A 110 8.72 1.79 -10.75
CA VAL A 110 9.88 2.28 -9.99
C VAL A 110 10.68 1.06 -9.54
N ASP A 111 11.70 0.73 -10.30
CA ASP A 111 12.62 -0.35 -9.97
C ASP A 111 13.85 0.25 -9.25
N ARG A 112 13.81 0.23 -7.93
CA ARG A 112 14.90 0.70 -7.09
C ARG A 112 15.23 -0.35 -6.05
N ASN A 113 16.51 -0.65 -5.92
CA ASN A 113 16.96 -1.44 -4.77
C ASN A 113 16.62 -0.70 -3.47
N GLU A 114 15.99 -1.39 -2.54
CA GLU A 114 15.82 -0.87 -1.18
C GLU A 114 17.15 -1.00 -0.43
N MET A 115 17.57 0.09 0.19
CA MET A 115 18.70 0.10 1.11
C MET A 115 18.17 0.18 2.53
N LYS A 116 18.58 -0.75 3.37
CA LYS A 116 18.39 -0.65 4.81
C LYS A 116 19.70 -0.19 5.41
N ILE A 117 19.65 0.93 6.08
CA ILE A 117 20.78 1.47 6.85
C ILE A 117 20.52 1.09 8.30
N SER A 118 21.48 0.46 8.95
CA SER A 118 21.47 0.14 10.38
C SER A 118 22.81 0.51 10.97
N THR A 119 22.82 0.75 12.27
CA THR A 119 24.06 0.97 13.02
C THR A 119 24.36 -0.31 13.80
N SER A 120 25.59 -0.85 13.65
CA SER A 120 26.06 -1.99 14.44
C SER A 120 26.31 -1.57 15.88
N GLU A 121 26.46 -2.54 16.79
CA GLU A 121 26.80 -2.28 18.21
C GLU A 121 28.11 -1.48 18.37
N ASP A 122 29.03 -1.62 17.42
CA ASP A 122 30.30 -0.87 17.36
C ASP A 122 30.15 0.56 16.78
N GLY A 123 28.92 1.03 16.51
CA GLY A 123 28.66 2.34 15.92
C GLY A 123 28.96 2.46 14.41
N LYS A 124 29.28 1.36 13.72
CA LYS A 124 29.54 1.37 12.27
C LYS A 124 28.21 1.34 11.50
N VAL A 125 28.17 2.09 10.41
CA VAL A 125 27.01 2.09 9.51
C VAL A 125 27.07 0.86 8.60
N GLU A 126 26.03 0.03 8.68
CA GLU A 126 25.80 -1.10 7.80
C GLU A 126 24.75 -0.76 6.77
N VAL A 127 25.05 -1.01 5.49
CA VAL A 127 24.12 -0.82 4.39
C VAL A 127 23.80 -2.18 3.78
N GLN A 128 22.57 -2.63 3.95
CA GLN A 128 22.06 -3.84 3.31
C GLN A 128 21.20 -3.46 2.11
N THR A 129 21.57 -3.93 0.93
CA THR A 129 20.79 -3.72 -0.30
C THR A 129 19.90 -4.93 -0.55
N PHE A 130 18.62 -4.69 -0.72
CA PHE A 130 17.64 -5.72 -1.07
C PHE A 130 17.17 -5.51 -2.50
N ALA A 131 17.20 -6.56 -3.30
CA ALA A 131 16.55 -6.54 -4.60
C ALA A 131 15.05 -6.31 -4.42
N VAL A 132 14.51 -5.26 -5.01
CA VAL A 132 13.08 -4.89 -4.90
C VAL A 132 12.20 -5.86 -5.67
N ASN A 133 12.76 -6.53 -6.70
CA ASN A 133 12.02 -7.39 -7.63
C ASN A 133 11.69 -8.77 -7.07
N SER A 134 11.05 -8.83 -5.89
CA SER A 134 10.48 -10.09 -5.43
C SER A 134 8.98 -10.13 -5.72
N ALA A 135 8.49 -11.30 -6.15
CA ALA A 135 7.07 -11.50 -6.47
C ALA A 135 6.17 -11.19 -5.26
N SER A 136 6.63 -11.49 -4.06
CA SER A 136 5.90 -11.21 -2.82
C SER A 136 5.80 -9.72 -2.50
N ARG A 137 6.86 -8.94 -2.74
CA ARG A 137 6.84 -7.48 -2.54
C ARG A 137 5.91 -6.81 -3.54
N ASP A 138 6.00 -7.19 -4.80
CA ASP A 138 5.10 -6.73 -5.87
C ASP A 138 3.64 -7.03 -5.53
N MET A 139 3.38 -8.25 -5.07
CA MET A 139 2.04 -8.69 -4.67
C MET A 139 1.47 -7.82 -3.55
N ILE A 140 2.24 -7.55 -2.49
CA ILE A 140 1.78 -6.71 -1.38
C ILE A 140 1.62 -5.26 -1.81
N ALA A 141 2.54 -4.71 -2.59
CA ALA A 141 2.43 -3.35 -3.12
C ALA A 141 1.15 -3.18 -3.94
N GLU A 142 0.85 -4.14 -4.81
CA GLU A 142 -0.34 -4.11 -5.63
C GLU A 142 -1.63 -4.28 -4.81
N LEU A 143 -1.66 -5.16 -3.80
CA LEU A 143 -2.80 -5.27 -2.88
C LEU A 143 -3.08 -3.96 -2.14
N MET A 144 -2.02 -3.24 -1.71
CA MET A 144 -2.18 -1.91 -1.10
C MET A 144 -2.73 -0.89 -2.10
N ILE A 145 -2.29 -0.94 -3.35
CA ILE A 145 -2.80 -0.04 -4.40
C ILE A 145 -4.27 -0.34 -4.68
N ILE A 146 -4.66 -1.61 -4.81
CA ILE A 146 -6.05 -2.06 -4.99
C ILE A 146 -6.91 -1.55 -3.84
N TYR A 147 -6.52 -1.81 -2.59
CA TYR A 147 -7.26 -1.35 -1.41
C TYR A 147 -7.45 0.17 -1.42
N ASN A 148 -6.39 0.92 -1.60
CA ASN A 148 -6.41 2.38 -1.59
C ASN A 148 -7.24 2.97 -2.74
N TYR A 149 -7.21 2.36 -3.92
CA TYR A 149 -8.04 2.73 -5.05
C TYR A 149 -9.53 2.55 -4.73
N HIS A 150 -9.92 1.38 -4.19
CA HIS A 150 -11.30 1.12 -3.81
C HIS A 150 -11.78 2.01 -2.66
N VAL A 151 -10.90 2.38 -1.72
CA VAL A 151 -11.23 3.41 -0.70
C VAL A 151 -11.51 4.75 -1.37
N ALA A 152 -10.68 5.17 -2.35
CA ALA A 152 -10.91 6.42 -3.09
C ALA A 152 -12.24 6.40 -3.85
N GLU A 153 -12.57 5.28 -4.52
CA GLU A 153 -13.85 5.07 -5.20
C GLU A 153 -15.04 5.15 -4.23
N PHE A 154 -14.93 4.44 -3.11
CA PHE A 154 -15.97 4.41 -2.09
C PHE A 154 -16.24 5.79 -1.49
N CYS A 155 -15.17 6.51 -1.14
CA CYS A 155 -15.28 7.86 -0.61
C CYS A 155 -15.92 8.82 -1.62
N TYR A 156 -15.52 8.72 -2.90
CA TYR A 156 -16.09 9.55 -3.96
C TYR A 156 -17.59 9.28 -4.16
N LYS A 157 -17.97 8.01 -4.31
CA LYS A 157 -19.37 7.61 -4.55
C LYS A 157 -20.29 8.00 -3.40
N ASN A 158 -19.80 7.96 -2.17
CA ASN A 158 -20.59 8.22 -0.97
C ASN A 158 -20.35 9.62 -0.39
N GLN A 159 -19.66 10.49 -1.13
CA GLN A 159 -19.38 11.87 -0.73
C GLN A 159 -18.67 11.98 0.64
N ILE A 160 -17.84 11.00 0.97
CA ILE A 160 -17.04 10.99 2.19
C ILE A 160 -15.81 11.87 1.97
N PRO A 161 -15.58 12.91 2.81
CA PRO A 161 -14.38 13.73 2.70
C PRO A 161 -13.10 12.91 2.81
N ALA A 162 -12.24 12.99 1.80
CA ALA A 162 -11.00 12.25 1.73
C ALA A 162 -9.86 13.10 1.15
N ALA A 163 -8.65 12.86 1.63
CA ALA A 163 -7.45 13.44 1.06
C ALA A 163 -6.96 12.54 -0.08
N TYR A 164 -7.19 12.97 -1.32
CA TYR A 164 -6.73 12.26 -2.52
C TYR A 164 -5.27 12.58 -2.80
N ARG A 165 -4.51 11.58 -3.26
CA ARG A 165 -3.17 11.81 -3.81
C ARG A 165 -3.28 11.87 -5.33
N THR A 166 -2.82 12.97 -5.87
CA THR A 166 -2.87 13.27 -7.29
C THR A 166 -1.46 13.45 -7.84
N GLN A 167 -1.27 13.15 -9.10
CA GLN A 167 0.00 13.36 -9.78
C GLN A 167 -0.28 13.63 -11.26
N GLU A 168 0.13 14.80 -11.71
CA GLU A 168 0.01 15.19 -13.11
C GLU A 168 0.86 14.26 -14.00
N GLN A 169 0.48 14.16 -15.26
CA GLN A 169 1.25 13.44 -16.27
C GLN A 169 2.63 14.12 -16.47
N PRO A 170 3.70 13.34 -16.63
CA PRO A 170 4.98 13.89 -17.04
C PRO A 170 4.88 14.47 -18.44
N GLN A 171 5.65 15.53 -18.70
CA GLN A 171 5.63 16.22 -19.99
C GLN A 171 6.33 15.46 -21.12
N ILE A 172 6.96 14.30 -20.84
CA ILE A 172 7.75 13.54 -21.78
C ILE A 172 7.16 12.14 -21.95
N GLU A 173 6.82 11.76 -23.19
CA GLU A 173 6.29 10.42 -23.51
C GLU A 173 7.26 9.27 -23.21
N ARG A 174 8.57 9.51 -23.23
CA ARG A 174 9.63 8.50 -23.00
C ARG A 174 9.83 8.11 -21.52
N ALA A 175 9.11 8.71 -20.57
CA ALA A 175 9.20 8.40 -19.14
C ALA A 175 8.59 7.06 -18.75
N TYR A 176 8.04 6.31 -19.70
CA TYR A 176 7.31 5.09 -19.44
C TYR A 176 8.14 3.86 -19.79
N GLY A 177 8.30 2.95 -18.84
CA GLY A 177 8.82 1.61 -19.12
C GLY A 177 10.33 1.42 -19.02
N ILE A 178 11.06 2.33 -18.37
CA ILE A 178 12.50 2.13 -18.13
C ILE A 178 12.70 1.35 -16.84
N VAL A 179 12.98 0.06 -17.00
CA VAL A 179 13.25 -0.86 -15.89
C VAL A 179 14.75 -1.16 -15.86
N GLY A 180 15.38 -1.02 -14.70
CA GLY A 180 16.73 -1.55 -14.46
C GLY A 180 17.92 -0.65 -14.81
N ASP A 181 17.76 0.49 -15.49
CA ASP A 181 18.83 1.43 -15.76
C ASP A 181 18.79 2.65 -14.80
N PRO A 182 19.75 2.78 -13.86
CA PRO A 182 19.79 3.90 -12.91
C PRO A 182 19.90 5.27 -13.56
N LEU A 183 20.63 5.40 -14.70
CA LEU A 183 20.79 6.65 -15.43
C LEU A 183 19.47 7.03 -16.12
N ALA A 184 18.86 6.10 -16.82
CA ALA A 184 17.57 6.29 -17.46
C ALA A 184 16.49 6.66 -16.42
N TRP A 185 16.49 6.00 -15.26
CA TRP A 185 15.62 6.38 -14.13
C TRP A 185 15.90 7.80 -13.63
N TYR A 186 17.16 8.18 -13.44
CA TYR A 186 17.52 9.53 -12.98
C TYR A 186 17.01 10.59 -13.96
N LEU A 187 17.27 10.42 -15.25
CA LEU A 187 16.80 11.32 -16.29
C LEU A 187 15.28 11.44 -16.34
N THR A 188 14.58 10.30 -16.26
CA THR A 188 13.12 10.24 -16.21
C THR A 188 12.56 10.92 -14.96
N SER A 189 13.16 10.67 -13.80
CA SER A 189 12.68 11.17 -12.52
C SER A 189 12.66 12.71 -12.44
N ARG A 190 13.53 13.39 -13.17
CA ARG A 190 13.57 14.87 -13.26
C ARG A 190 12.32 15.46 -13.93
N HIS A 191 11.66 14.68 -14.76
CA HIS A 191 10.45 15.09 -15.49
C HIS A 191 9.17 14.66 -14.80
N LEU A 192 9.26 13.86 -13.74
CA LEU A 192 8.11 13.45 -12.96
C LEU A 192 7.62 14.62 -12.10
N LYS A 193 6.33 14.86 -12.16
CA LYS A 193 5.68 15.79 -11.25
C LYS A 193 5.57 15.18 -9.86
N LYS A 194 5.75 15.98 -8.83
CA LYS A 194 5.55 15.54 -7.44
C LYS A 194 4.06 15.25 -7.19
N ALA A 195 3.78 14.15 -6.52
CA ALA A 195 2.43 13.87 -6.05
C ALA A 195 1.98 14.94 -5.04
N ARG A 196 0.73 15.38 -5.17
CA ARG A 196 0.09 16.39 -4.31
C ARG A 196 -1.06 15.78 -3.53
N ILE A 197 -1.50 16.47 -2.51
CA ILE A 197 -2.74 16.15 -1.79
C ILE A 197 -3.81 17.13 -2.29
N SER A 198 -4.96 16.57 -2.67
CA SER A 198 -6.13 17.32 -3.12
C SER A 198 -7.36 16.85 -2.35
N MET A 199 -8.31 17.76 -2.13
CA MET A 199 -9.65 17.39 -1.60
C MET A 199 -10.59 16.93 -2.72
N ARG A 200 -10.18 17.04 -3.98
CA ARG A 200 -10.93 16.55 -5.14
C ARG A 200 -10.19 15.34 -5.75
N PRO A 201 -10.93 14.33 -6.21
CA PRO A 201 -10.32 13.20 -6.90
C PRO A 201 -9.79 13.63 -8.27
N GLU A 202 -8.53 13.43 -8.50
CA GLU A 202 -7.82 13.69 -9.75
C GLU A 202 -6.91 12.49 -10.06
N THR A 203 -6.43 12.43 -11.28
CA THR A 203 -5.55 11.35 -11.74
C THR A 203 -4.24 11.28 -10.94
N HIS A 204 -3.80 10.08 -10.64
CA HIS A 204 -2.45 9.78 -10.18
C HIS A 204 -1.69 9.06 -11.30
N SER A 205 -1.02 9.83 -12.15
CA SER A 205 -0.39 9.33 -13.38
C SER A 205 0.63 8.22 -13.12
N GLY A 206 1.49 8.37 -12.11
CA GLY A 206 2.48 7.36 -11.77
C GLY A 206 1.89 6.00 -11.35
N LEU A 207 0.63 5.96 -10.92
CA LEU A 207 -0.08 4.72 -10.62
C LEU A 207 -1.01 4.27 -11.75
N GLY A 208 -1.24 5.08 -12.79
CA GLY A 208 -2.19 4.80 -13.85
C GLY A 208 -3.65 4.74 -13.37
N LEU A 209 -3.99 5.55 -12.36
CA LEU A 209 -5.31 5.55 -11.71
C LEU A 209 -5.97 6.92 -11.82
N ASN A 210 -7.28 6.92 -12.07
CA ASN A 210 -8.08 8.14 -12.18
C ASN A 210 -8.38 8.81 -10.84
N LYS A 211 -8.25 8.08 -9.74
CA LYS A 211 -8.30 8.58 -8.36
C LYS A 211 -7.53 7.65 -7.43
N TYR A 212 -6.97 8.21 -6.38
CA TYR A 212 -6.21 7.45 -5.40
C TYR A 212 -6.19 8.15 -4.05
N THR A 213 -6.26 7.40 -2.97
CA THR A 213 -6.04 7.90 -1.61
C THR A 213 -5.17 6.94 -0.83
N GLN A 214 -4.83 7.27 0.40
CA GLN A 214 -4.06 6.40 1.27
C GLN A 214 -4.83 6.09 2.55
N ALA A 215 -5.14 4.82 2.77
CA ALA A 215 -5.85 4.32 3.94
C ALA A 215 -5.24 3.04 4.54
N SER A 216 -4.20 2.50 3.88
CA SER A 216 -3.63 1.17 4.22
C SER A 216 -2.68 1.17 5.40
N SER A 217 -2.32 2.33 5.96
CA SER A 217 -1.31 2.41 7.03
C SER A 217 -1.70 3.34 8.19
N PRO A 218 -2.85 3.12 8.86
CA PRO A 218 -3.37 4.03 9.89
C PRO A 218 -2.51 4.09 11.16
N ILE A 219 -1.69 3.09 11.42
CA ILE A 219 -0.80 3.05 12.60
C ILE A 219 0.38 4.02 12.45
N ARG A 220 0.80 4.29 11.20
CA ARG A 220 2.02 5.06 10.92
C ARG A 220 1.82 6.33 10.10
N ARG A 221 0.62 6.62 9.62
CA ARG A 221 0.27 7.86 8.91
C ARG A 221 -1.04 8.42 9.44
N TYR A 222 -1.01 9.67 9.85
CA TYR A 222 -2.19 10.33 10.44
C TYR A 222 -3.32 10.51 9.44
N SER A 223 -3.01 10.82 8.17
CA SER A 223 -4.01 10.90 7.09
C SER A 223 -4.82 9.62 6.94
N ASP A 224 -4.13 8.47 6.95
CA ASP A 224 -4.77 7.16 6.83
C ASP A 224 -5.65 6.86 8.05
N LEU A 225 -5.18 7.21 9.25
CA LEU A 225 -5.95 7.07 10.49
C LEU A 225 -7.24 7.91 10.44
N LYS A 226 -7.14 9.16 9.99
CA LYS A 226 -8.31 10.03 9.83
C LYS A 226 -9.30 9.46 8.84
N LEU A 227 -8.81 9.00 7.69
CA LEU A 227 -9.66 8.42 6.65
C LEU A 227 -10.31 7.12 7.10
N GLN A 228 -9.59 6.22 7.77
CA GLN A 228 -10.19 5.00 8.34
C GLN A 228 -11.26 5.31 9.37
N ARG A 229 -11.09 6.34 10.20
CA ARG A 229 -12.13 6.78 11.14
C ARG A 229 -13.38 7.31 10.43
N GLN A 230 -13.22 7.96 9.29
CA GLN A 230 -14.33 8.37 8.42
C GLN A 230 -15.08 7.15 7.87
N LEU A 231 -14.33 6.17 7.32
CA LEU A 231 -14.90 4.92 6.81
C LEU A 231 -15.69 4.17 7.88
N VAL A 232 -15.09 3.96 9.06
CA VAL A 232 -15.76 3.28 10.20
C VAL A 232 -17.03 4.03 10.61
N HIS A 233 -17.00 5.35 10.66
CA HIS A 233 -18.17 6.13 11.00
C HIS A 233 -19.28 5.96 9.95
N TYR A 234 -18.92 6.09 8.66
CA TYR A 234 -19.86 5.91 7.56
C TYR A 234 -20.47 4.50 7.53
N LEU A 235 -19.64 3.47 7.69
CA LEU A 235 -20.11 2.07 7.71
C LEU A 235 -21.07 1.78 8.88
N LYS A 236 -20.97 2.54 9.98
CA LYS A 236 -21.87 2.40 11.13
C LYS A 236 -23.14 3.21 11.03
N THR A 237 -23.12 4.37 10.39
CA THR A 237 -24.19 5.37 10.46
C THR A 237 -24.82 5.71 9.10
N GLY A 238 -24.20 5.30 7.99
CA GLY A 238 -24.59 5.70 6.64
C GLY A 238 -24.34 7.17 6.31
N ARG A 239 -23.63 7.91 7.17
CA ARG A 239 -23.38 9.35 7.00
C ARG A 239 -21.90 9.69 7.18
N PRO A 240 -21.35 10.65 6.41
CA PRO A 240 -20.01 11.18 6.66
C PRO A 240 -19.94 11.80 8.07
N LYS A 241 -18.76 11.78 8.68
CA LYS A 241 -18.56 12.31 10.02
C LYS A 241 -18.43 13.84 10.04
N PHE A 242 -17.90 14.42 8.98
CA PHE A 242 -17.62 15.85 8.83
C PHE A 242 -18.10 16.33 7.48
#